data_844130815e2fd43a34f57d8ac9d0b378
#
_entry.id   844130815e2fd43a34f57d8ac9d0b378
#
_cell.length_a   1.000
_cell.length_b   1.000
_cell.length_c   1.000
_cell.angle_alpha   90.00
_cell.angle_beta   90.00
_cell.angle_gamma   90.00
#
_symmetry.space_group_name_H-M   'P 1'
#
loop_
_entity.id
_entity.type
_entity.pdbx_description
1 polymer ?
#
loop_
_entity_poly.entity_id
_entity_poly.type
_entity_poly.pdbx_seq_one_letter_code
_entity_poly.pdbx_strand_id
1 'polypeptide(L)'
;GVIKLDKLAMLLSSLAAEDKKSTLVSIMAANNETGVRQPLQAIIELCHQHGVAVHSDMVQVAGKYPVSFTDLDLDFATVSAHKIGGPAGVGALWCKAGRRLPAIIRGGGQERGMRSGTENIAGIIGFGAAADAAASEIEAEEISGNLAKWHATLEQKIMAACPEISILSDGADRLFNTTCLALPQIASQTAIMALDLDGVMVSAGSACSSGKVSASHVITAMGR
;
A
#
# COMPACT_ATOMS: atom_id res chain seq x y z
N GLY A 1 4.85 1.82 -12.99
CA GLY A 1 4.88 1.43 -11.58
C GLY A 1 4.23 0.06 -11.32
N VAL A 2 3.67 -0.59 -12.35
CA VAL A 2 3.14 -1.97 -12.23
C VAL A 2 4.27 -2.98 -12.35
N ILE A 3 4.24 -4.03 -11.54
CA ILE A 3 5.20 -5.14 -11.62
C ILE A 3 5.12 -5.83 -12.99
N LYS A 4 6.26 -6.23 -13.52
CA LYS A 4 6.36 -7.03 -14.75
C LYS A 4 6.31 -8.51 -14.39
N LEU A 5 5.16 -9.15 -14.63
CA LEU A 5 4.95 -10.57 -14.29
C LEU A 5 5.92 -11.52 -15.00
N ASP A 6 6.29 -11.23 -16.24
CA ASP A 6 7.29 -11.96 -16.99
C ASP A 6 8.66 -11.96 -16.30
N LYS A 7 9.08 -10.82 -15.77
CA LYS A 7 10.34 -10.72 -15.01
C LYS A 7 10.26 -11.44 -13.66
N LEU A 8 9.10 -11.35 -12.99
CA LEU A 8 8.89 -12.11 -11.76
C LEU A 8 8.95 -13.61 -12.04
N ALA A 9 8.29 -14.10 -13.11
CA ALA A 9 8.33 -15.49 -13.52
C ALA A 9 9.76 -15.97 -13.81
N MET A 10 10.56 -15.16 -14.50
CA MET A 10 11.97 -15.48 -14.76
C MET A 10 12.78 -15.60 -13.46
N LEU A 11 12.61 -14.65 -12.53
CA LEU A 11 13.28 -14.69 -11.22
C LEU A 11 12.90 -15.96 -10.44
N LEU A 12 11.60 -16.26 -10.33
CA LEU A 12 11.11 -17.44 -9.62
C LEU A 12 11.58 -18.75 -10.25
N SER A 13 11.68 -18.78 -11.59
CA SER A 13 12.19 -19.95 -12.32
C SER A 13 13.68 -20.18 -12.11
N SER A 14 14.46 -19.12 -11.85
CA SER A 14 15.89 -19.19 -11.60
C SER A 14 16.27 -19.67 -10.20
N LEU A 15 15.31 -19.71 -9.27
CA LEU A 15 15.55 -20.19 -7.90
C LEU A 15 15.73 -21.70 -7.86
N ALA A 16 16.71 -22.18 -7.10
CA ALA A 16 16.85 -23.60 -6.79
C ALA A 16 15.66 -24.11 -5.96
N ALA A 17 15.38 -25.40 -6.00
CA ALA A 17 14.21 -25.96 -5.33
C ALA A 17 14.23 -25.77 -3.80
N GLU A 18 15.41 -25.84 -3.18
CA GLU A 18 15.64 -25.58 -1.76
C GLU A 18 15.42 -24.10 -1.41
N ASP A 19 15.85 -23.18 -2.27
CA ASP A 19 15.72 -21.73 -2.04
C ASP A 19 14.27 -21.28 -2.11
N LYS A 20 13.45 -21.89 -2.96
CA LYS A 20 12.01 -21.56 -3.05
C LYS A 20 11.27 -21.70 -1.73
N LYS A 21 11.61 -22.71 -0.93
CA LYS A 21 10.99 -22.96 0.38
C LYS A 21 11.34 -21.90 1.41
N SER A 22 12.47 -21.22 1.27
CA SER A 22 12.95 -20.13 2.14
C SER A 22 12.74 -18.74 1.54
N THR A 23 12.19 -18.66 0.34
CA THR A 23 11.90 -17.39 -0.35
C THR A 23 10.50 -16.89 -0.01
N LEU A 24 10.41 -15.58 0.22
CA LEU A 24 9.16 -14.85 0.38
C LEU A 24 9.14 -13.70 -0.64
N VAL A 25 8.11 -13.66 -1.48
CA VAL A 25 7.81 -12.46 -2.28
C VAL A 25 7.01 -11.51 -1.40
N SER A 26 7.56 -10.34 -1.14
CA SER A 26 6.88 -9.28 -0.39
C SER A 26 6.59 -8.12 -1.31
N ILE A 27 5.32 -7.75 -1.45
CA ILE A 27 4.88 -6.69 -2.36
C ILE A 27 3.77 -5.87 -1.72
N MET A 28 3.80 -4.54 -1.93
CA MET A 28 2.68 -3.69 -1.54
C MET A 28 1.51 -3.85 -2.52
N ALA A 29 0.30 -3.93 -2.01
CA ALA A 29 -0.92 -4.04 -2.82
C ALA A 29 -1.16 -2.78 -3.66
N ALA A 30 -0.84 -1.62 -3.10
CA ALA A 30 -0.84 -0.35 -3.82
C ALA A 30 0.31 0.54 -3.34
N ASN A 31 0.88 1.29 -4.27
CA ASN A 31 1.98 2.20 -3.95
C ASN A 31 1.45 3.48 -3.28
N ASN A 32 2.09 3.90 -2.20
CA ASN A 32 1.67 5.05 -1.40
C ASN A 32 1.94 6.42 -2.05
N GLU A 33 2.81 6.48 -3.05
CA GLU A 33 3.14 7.73 -3.76
C GLU A 33 2.32 7.88 -5.04
N THR A 34 2.30 6.85 -5.88
CA THR A 34 1.64 6.87 -7.19
C THR A 34 0.20 6.39 -7.18
N GLY A 35 -0.22 5.73 -6.10
CA GLY A 35 -1.51 5.08 -6.01
C GLY A 35 -1.66 3.80 -6.85
N VAL A 36 -0.63 3.39 -7.60
CA VAL A 36 -0.71 2.21 -8.48
C VAL A 36 -1.02 0.96 -7.70
N ARG A 37 -2.09 0.28 -8.09
CA ARG A 37 -2.48 -1.03 -7.56
C ARG A 37 -1.77 -2.14 -8.33
N GLN A 38 -1.29 -3.13 -7.61
CA GLN A 38 -0.62 -4.27 -8.20
C GLN A 38 -1.62 -5.39 -8.55
N PRO A 39 -1.37 -6.17 -9.59
CA PRO A 39 -2.22 -7.31 -9.97
C PRO A 39 -1.97 -8.48 -9.00
N LEU A 40 -2.40 -8.33 -7.73
CA LEU A 40 -2.06 -9.24 -6.65
C LEU A 40 -2.45 -10.69 -6.93
N GLN A 41 -3.65 -10.92 -7.47
CA GLN A 41 -4.11 -12.28 -7.78
C GLN A 41 -3.12 -13.00 -8.70
N ALA A 42 -2.73 -12.35 -9.80
CA ALA A 42 -1.77 -12.93 -10.75
C ALA A 42 -0.37 -13.13 -10.15
N ILE A 43 0.05 -12.24 -9.25
CA ILE A 43 1.34 -12.36 -8.54
C ILE A 43 1.30 -13.55 -7.60
N ILE A 44 0.23 -13.72 -6.83
CA ILE A 44 0.07 -14.82 -5.86
C ILE A 44 0.04 -16.14 -6.58
N GLU A 45 -0.79 -16.26 -7.62
CA GLU A 45 -0.88 -17.48 -8.44
C GLU A 45 0.47 -17.87 -9.02
N LEU A 46 1.20 -16.91 -9.58
CA LEU A 46 2.53 -17.13 -10.14
C LEU A 46 3.53 -17.60 -9.07
N CYS A 47 3.55 -16.97 -7.90
CA CYS A 47 4.42 -17.37 -6.80
C CYS A 47 4.09 -18.78 -6.30
N HIS A 48 2.82 -19.09 -6.12
CA HIS A 48 2.37 -20.40 -5.65
C HIS A 48 2.65 -21.51 -6.66
N GLN A 49 2.55 -21.25 -7.97
CA GLN A 49 2.99 -22.20 -9.02
C GLN A 49 4.48 -22.56 -8.88
N HIS A 50 5.29 -21.65 -8.37
CA HIS A 50 6.71 -21.88 -8.09
C HIS A 50 7.00 -22.38 -6.67
N GLY A 51 5.99 -22.56 -5.82
CA GLY A 51 6.14 -22.99 -4.43
C GLY A 51 6.72 -21.92 -3.50
N VAL A 52 6.56 -20.65 -3.85
CA VAL A 52 7.06 -19.49 -3.12
C VAL A 52 5.90 -18.80 -2.38
N ALA A 53 6.12 -18.48 -1.10
CA ALA A 53 5.14 -17.79 -0.27
C ALA A 53 5.05 -16.30 -0.62
N VAL A 54 3.87 -15.70 -0.37
CA VAL A 54 3.58 -14.28 -0.67
C VAL A 54 3.13 -13.53 0.58
N HIS A 55 3.80 -12.42 0.84
CA HIS A 55 3.36 -11.37 1.74
C HIS A 55 2.90 -10.15 0.95
N SER A 56 1.78 -9.55 1.34
CA SER A 56 1.38 -8.26 0.80
C SER A 56 1.22 -7.21 1.90
N ASP A 57 1.83 -6.05 1.66
CA ASP A 57 1.52 -4.84 2.41
C ASP A 57 0.19 -4.27 1.88
N MET A 58 -0.87 -4.45 2.68
CA MET A 58 -2.24 -4.02 2.35
C MET A 58 -2.59 -2.65 2.91
N VAL A 59 -1.63 -1.95 3.52
CA VAL A 59 -1.83 -0.69 4.27
C VAL A 59 -2.52 0.38 3.43
N GLN A 60 -2.28 0.44 2.13
CA GLN A 60 -2.89 1.43 1.25
C GLN A 60 -4.24 1.00 0.65
N VAL A 61 -4.58 -0.28 0.70
CA VAL A 61 -5.81 -0.84 0.09
C VAL A 61 -6.87 -1.14 1.14
N ALA A 62 -6.47 -1.64 2.32
CA ALA A 62 -7.38 -1.93 3.42
C ALA A 62 -8.21 -0.69 3.77
N GLY A 63 -9.50 -0.87 3.98
CA GLY A 63 -10.45 0.20 4.27
C GLY A 63 -10.83 1.10 3.09
N LYS A 64 -10.36 0.81 1.87
CA LYS A 64 -10.70 1.56 0.65
C LYS A 64 -11.37 0.71 -0.42
N TYR A 65 -10.99 -0.56 -0.48
CA TYR A 65 -11.55 -1.55 -1.40
C TYR A 65 -11.93 -2.81 -0.65
N PRO A 66 -12.96 -3.54 -1.10
CA PRO A 66 -13.27 -4.85 -0.55
C PRO A 66 -12.09 -5.79 -0.82
N VAL A 67 -11.59 -6.42 0.24
CA VAL A 67 -10.44 -7.33 0.18
C VAL A 67 -10.66 -8.49 1.14
N SER A 68 -10.51 -9.70 0.65
CA SER A 68 -10.42 -10.92 1.45
C SER A 68 -9.05 -11.55 1.27
N PHE A 69 -8.26 -11.60 2.34
CA PHE A 69 -6.92 -12.21 2.30
C PHE A 69 -7.01 -13.71 2.05
N THR A 70 -8.09 -14.34 2.48
CA THR A 70 -8.37 -15.77 2.27
C THR A 70 -8.69 -16.04 0.80
N ASP A 71 -9.58 -15.24 0.18
CA ASP A 71 -9.98 -15.45 -1.21
C ASP A 71 -8.82 -15.14 -2.18
N LEU A 72 -7.96 -14.18 -1.84
CA LEU A 72 -6.71 -13.92 -2.55
C LEU A 72 -5.67 -15.03 -2.37
N ASP A 73 -5.86 -15.92 -1.41
CA ASP A 73 -4.91 -16.96 -1.04
C ASP A 73 -3.52 -16.44 -0.60
N LEU A 74 -3.48 -15.26 0.04
CA LEU A 74 -2.25 -14.72 0.61
C LEU A 74 -1.69 -15.64 1.70
N ASP A 75 -0.37 -15.65 1.86
CA ASP A 75 0.29 -16.34 2.99
C ASP A 75 0.40 -15.42 4.20
N PHE A 76 0.69 -14.13 3.94
CA PHE A 76 0.81 -13.09 4.95
C PHE A 76 0.27 -11.76 4.43
N ALA A 77 -0.32 -10.97 5.31
CA ALA A 77 -0.73 -9.60 5.00
C ALA A 77 -0.48 -8.66 6.18
N THR A 78 -0.05 -7.45 5.90
CA THR A 78 0.10 -6.39 6.91
C THR A 78 -0.88 -5.26 6.69
N VAL A 79 -1.43 -4.75 7.79
CA VAL A 79 -2.36 -3.61 7.81
C VAL A 79 -2.00 -2.66 8.96
N SER A 80 -2.41 -1.39 8.85
CA SER A 80 -2.13 -0.37 9.86
C SER A 80 -3.38 0.43 10.18
N ALA A 81 -3.69 0.57 11.46
CA ALA A 81 -4.90 1.21 11.94
C ALA A 81 -5.03 2.68 11.49
N HIS A 82 -3.94 3.47 11.57
CA HIS A 82 -3.98 4.90 11.24
C HIS A 82 -4.27 5.18 9.75
N LYS A 83 -4.23 4.18 8.88
CA LYS A 83 -4.58 4.32 7.46
C LYS A 83 -6.06 4.09 7.16
N ILE A 84 -6.80 3.61 8.15
CA ILE A 84 -8.26 3.39 8.08
C ILE A 84 -9.02 4.18 9.15
N GLY A 85 -8.43 5.28 9.63
CA GLY A 85 -9.07 6.14 10.65
C GLY A 85 -8.89 5.67 12.10
N GLY A 86 -8.10 4.63 12.35
CA GLY A 86 -7.79 4.12 13.69
C GLY A 86 -6.57 4.79 14.33
N PRO A 87 -6.23 4.39 15.57
CA PRO A 87 -5.11 4.99 16.32
C PRO A 87 -3.75 4.70 15.67
N ALA A 88 -2.84 5.67 15.78
CA ALA A 88 -1.43 5.46 15.42
C ALA A 88 -0.75 4.46 16.37
N GLY A 89 0.31 3.78 15.90
CA GLY A 89 1.13 2.88 16.70
C GLY A 89 0.54 1.48 16.87
N VAL A 90 -0.52 1.12 16.16
CA VAL A 90 -1.09 -0.23 16.11
C VAL A 90 -1.31 -0.70 14.69
N GLY A 91 -1.06 -1.97 14.44
CA GLY A 91 -1.26 -2.65 13.18
C GLY A 91 -1.42 -4.15 13.40
N ALA A 92 -1.69 -4.88 12.35
CA ALA A 92 -1.83 -6.33 12.41
C ALA A 92 -1.06 -7.01 11.29
N LEU A 93 -0.54 -8.19 11.61
CA LEU A 93 -0.03 -9.17 10.67
C LEU A 93 -1.01 -10.34 10.61
N TRP A 94 -1.65 -10.52 9.46
CA TRP A 94 -2.44 -11.69 9.19
C TRP A 94 -1.56 -12.82 8.65
N CYS A 95 -1.76 -14.03 9.15
CA CYS A 95 -1.08 -15.23 8.72
C CYS A 95 -2.12 -16.28 8.28
N LYS A 96 -1.94 -16.85 7.10
CA LYS A 96 -2.76 -17.96 6.61
C LYS A 96 -2.65 -19.16 7.56
N ALA A 97 -3.76 -19.86 7.75
CA ALA A 97 -3.78 -21.08 8.57
C ALA A 97 -2.74 -22.09 8.09
N GLY A 98 -1.98 -22.65 9.03
CA GLY A 98 -0.86 -23.57 8.74
C GLY A 98 0.49 -22.89 8.47
N ARG A 99 0.54 -21.58 8.22
CA ARG A 99 1.80 -20.84 8.19
C ARG A 99 2.27 -20.54 9.60
N ARG A 100 3.56 -20.58 9.85
CA ARG A 100 4.18 -20.26 11.15
C ARG A 100 5.29 -19.26 10.95
N LEU A 101 5.32 -18.28 11.83
CA LEU A 101 6.43 -17.33 11.95
C LEU A 101 7.10 -17.54 13.30
N PRO A 102 8.44 -17.61 13.35
CA PRO A 102 9.14 -17.64 14.62
C PRO A 102 8.96 -16.29 15.33
N ALA A 103 8.72 -16.34 16.65
CA ALA A 103 8.66 -15.13 17.45
C ALA A 103 10.02 -14.41 17.43
N ILE A 104 10.02 -13.16 16.97
CA ILE A 104 11.20 -12.28 17.01
C ILE A 104 11.35 -11.68 18.42
N ILE A 105 10.24 -11.19 19.00
CA ILE A 105 10.19 -10.68 20.37
C ILE A 105 9.73 -11.82 21.26
N ARG A 106 10.65 -12.39 22.02
CA ARG A 106 10.44 -13.54 22.90
C ARG A 106 10.24 -13.10 24.33
N GLY A 107 9.49 -13.87 25.12
CA GLY A 107 9.21 -13.61 26.55
C GLY A 107 7.91 -14.26 27.00
N GLY A 108 6.91 -13.48 27.39
CA GLY A 108 5.59 -13.95 27.79
C GLY A 108 4.77 -14.58 26.65
N GLY A 109 3.58 -15.08 27.00
CA GLY A 109 2.70 -15.81 26.08
C GLY A 109 1.76 -14.93 25.23
N GLN A 110 1.97 -13.61 25.22
CA GLN A 110 1.12 -12.67 24.48
C GLN A 110 1.10 -13.01 22.98
N GLU A 111 0.04 -12.61 22.28
CA GLU A 111 -0.19 -12.91 20.88
C GLU A 111 0.01 -14.41 20.57
N ARG A 112 -0.45 -15.29 21.47
CA ARG A 112 -0.29 -16.74 21.38
C ARG A 112 1.18 -17.19 21.27
N GLY A 113 2.08 -16.45 21.92
CA GLY A 113 3.53 -16.69 21.89
C GLY A 113 4.24 -16.17 20.64
N MET A 114 3.55 -15.48 19.75
CA MET A 114 4.16 -14.96 18.51
C MET A 114 4.84 -13.60 18.70
N ARG A 115 4.40 -12.80 19.67
CA ARG A 115 5.02 -11.51 20.00
C ARG A 115 4.80 -11.18 21.46
N SER A 116 5.85 -11.20 22.25
CA SER A 116 5.79 -10.91 23.68
C SER A 116 5.72 -9.41 23.96
N GLY A 117 5.29 -9.08 25.17
CA GLY A 117 5.06 -7.72 25.66
C GLY A 117 3.57 -7.44 25.81
N THR A 118 3.22 -6.63 26.82
CA THR A 118 1.84 -6.24 27.11
C THR A 118 1.17 -5.65 25.88
N GLU A 119 -0.02 -6.09 25.60
CA GLU A 119 -0.82 -5.67 24.45
C GLU A 119 -1.28 -4.22 24.61
N ASN A 120 -1.24 -3.45 23.54
CA ASN A 120 -1.83 -2.12 23.48
C ASN A 120 -3.37 -2.23 23.31
N ILE A 121 -4.06 -2.59 24.40
CA ILE A 121 -5.50 -2.88 24.36
C ILE A 121 -6.31 -1.71 23.80
N ALA A 122 -6.02 -0.48 24.21
CA ALA A 122 -6.74 0.69 23.70
C ALA A 122 -6.55 0.87 22.18
N GLY A 123 -5.32 0.71 21.68
CA GLY A 123 -5.02 0.76 20.27
C GLY A 123 -5.69 -0.37 19.48
N ILE A 124 -5.71 -1.59 20.01
CA ILE A 124 -6.32 -2.76 19.38
C ILE A 124 -7.84 -2.58 19.28
N ILE A 125 -8.50 -2.12 20.35
CA ILE A 125 -9.94 -1.85 20.33
C ILE A 125 -10.27 -0.74 19.32
N GLY A 126 -9.50 0.35 19.31
CA GLY A 126 -9.67 1.43 18.35
C GLY A 126 -9.42 1.00 16.90
N PHE A 127 -8.50 0.04 16.68
CA PHE A 127 -8.28 -0.55 15.37
C PHE A 127 -9.50 -1.38 14.93
N GLY A 128 -10.07 -2.21 15.82
CA GLY A 128 -11.29 -2.96 15.54
C GLY A 128 -12.45 -2.05 15.14
N ALA A 129 -12.72 -1.01 15.93
CA ALA A 129 -13.77 -0.04 15.63
C ALA A 129 -13.56 0.67 14.28
N ALA A 130 -12.32 1.02 13.94
CA ALA A 130 -11.98 1.62 12.65
C ALA A 130 -12.15 0.62 11.50
N ALA A 131 -11.84 -0.65 11.70
CA ALA A 131 -12.05 -1.69 10.70
C ALA A 131 -13.54 -1.91 10.40
N ASP A 132 -14.38 -1.95 11.44
CA ASP A 132 -15.84 -2.09 11.29
C ASP A 132 -16.44 -0.89 10.56
N ALA A 133 -16.03 0.34 10.90
CA ALA A 133 -16.46 1.55 10.20
C ALA A 133 -16.05 1.53 8.73
N ALA A 134 -14.80 1.20 8.45
CA ALA A 134 -14.28 1.13 7.07
C ALA A 134 -14.98 0.05 6.24
N ALA A 135 -15.33 -1.10 6.83
CA ALA A 135 -16.09 -2.14 6.15
C ALA A 135 -17.48 -1.64 5.77
N SER A 136 -18.17 -0.96 6.69
CA SER A 136 -19.52 -0.38 6.44
C SER A 136 -19.47 0.70 5.35
N GLU A 137 -18.44 1.54 5.32
CA GLU A 137 -18.25 2.56 4.28
C GLU A 137 -18.01 1.95 2.89
N ILE A 138 -17.24 0.84 2.82
CA ILE A 138 -17.01 0.11 1.57
C ILE A 138 -18.32 -0.49 1.05
N GLU A 139 -19.13 -1.10 1.92
CA GLU A 139 -20.42 -1.69 1.55
C GLU A 139 -21.41 -0.64 1.06
N ALA A 140 -21.41 0.56 1.64
CA ALA A 140 -22.26 1.65 1.23
C ALA A 140 -21.90 2.25 -0.14
N GLU A 141 -20.68 2.05 -0.63
CA GLU A 141 -20.11 2.59 -1.89
C GLU A 141 -20.23 4.13 -2.05
N GLU A 142 -20.83 4.83 -1.11
CA GLU A 142 -21.16 6.24 -1.21
C GLU A 142 -19.91 7.12 -1.21
N ILE A 143 -18.98 6.87 -0.28
CA ILE A 143 -17.75 7.66 -0.14
C ILE A 143 -16.78 7.31 -1.26
N SER A 144 -16.56 6.04 -1.53
CA SER A 144 -15.62 5.58 -2.57
C SER A 144 -16.05 6.06 -3.96
N GLY A 145 -17.34 5.98 -4.29
CA GLY A 145 -17.89 6.44 -5.56
C GLY A 145 -17.77 7.95 -5.76
N ASN A 146 -18.00 8.75 -4.71
CA ASN A 146 -17.84 10.20 -4.77
C ASN A 146 -16.37 10.62 -4.86
N LEU A 147 -15.48 9.99 -4.08
CA LEU A 147 -14.05 10.25 -4.13
C LEU A 147 -13.45 9.92 -5.51
N ALA A 148 -13.87 8.81 -6.12
CA ALA A 148 -13.42 8.45 -7.46
C ALA A 148 -13.83 9.49 -8.52
N LYS A 149 -15.05 10.03 -8.44
CA LYS A 149 -15.51 11.12 -9.32
C LYS A 149 -14.73 12.41 -9.11
N TRP A 150 -14.49 12.80 -7.85
CA TRP A 150 -13.73 14.00 -7.52
C TRP A 150 -12.27 13.87 -7.95
N HIS A 151 -11.67 12.71 -7.75
CA HIS A 151 -10.32 12.39 -8.20
C HIS A 151 -10.19 12.55 -9.73
N ALA A 152 -11.08 11.94 -10.50
CA ALA A 152 -11.09 12.08 -11.95
C ALA A 152 -11.29 13.53 -12.40
N THR A 153 -12.22 14.27 -11.75
CA THR A 153 -12.47 15.68 -12.04
C THR A 153 -11.26 16.55 -11.71
N LEU A 154 -10.57 16.28 -10.60
CA LEU A 154 -9.36 17.00 -10.20
C LEU A 154 -8.27 16.82 -11.25
N GLU A 155 -7.97 15.60 -11.64
CA GLU A 155 -6.94 15.28 -12.63
C GLU A 155 -7.26 15.94 -13.98
N GLN A 156 -8.51 15.84 -14.44
CA GLN A 156 -8.95 16.50 -15.67
C GLN A 156 -8.75 18.02 -15.64
N LYS A 157 -9.13 18.67 -14.54
CA LYS A 157 -8.96 20.12 -14.40
C LYS A 157 -7.50 20.54 -14.34
N ILE A 158 -6.66 19.79 -13.64
CA ILE A 158 -5.22 20.06 -13.54
C ILE A 158 -4.59 19.97 -14.94
N MET A 159 -4.85 18.92 -15.70
CA MET A 159 -4.30 18.74 -17.05
C MET A 159 -4.80 19.80 -18.02
N ALA A 160 -6.05 20.24 -17.91
CA ALA A 160 -6.60 21.30 -18.73
C ALA A 160 -5.98 22.67 -18.41
N ALA A 161 -5.71 22.93 -17.13
CA ALA A 161 -5.13 24.20 -16.68
C ALA A 161 -3.62 24.30 -16.90
N CYS A 162 -2.91 23.18 -16.85
CA CYS A 162 -1.45 23.12 -16.95
C CYS A 162 -1.01 21.90 -17.79
N PRO A 163 -0.98 22.03 -19.11
CA PRO A 163 -0.67 20.90 -20.03
C PRO A 163 0.75 20.32 -19.86
N GLU A 164 1.66 21.06 -19.24
CA GLU A 164 3.02 20.60 -18.97
C GLU A 164 3.09 19.62 -17.78
N ILE A 165 2.06 19.57 -16.93
CA ILE A 165 2.01 18.61 -15.82
C ILE A 165 1.80 17.21 -16.36
N SER A 166 2.52 16.26 -15.79
CA SER A 166 2.30 14.83 -16.05
C SER A 166 1.73 14.16 -14.80
N ILE A 167 0.63 13.41 -14.99
CA ILE A 167 0.15 12.48 -13.96
C ILE A 167 0.98 11.22 -14.06
N LEU A 168 1.71 10.89 -12.98
CA LEU A 168 2.53 9.69 -12.96
C LEU A 168 1.64 8.45 -12.87
N SER A 169 1.96 7.45 -13.71
CA SER A 169 1.18 6.22 -13.83
C SER A 169 -0.24 6.42 -14.37
N ASP A 170 -0.46 7.46 -15.17
CA ASP A 170 -1.69 7.60 -15.93
C ASP A 170 -1.95 6.35 -16.79
N GLY A 171 -3.20 5.90 -16.85
CA GLY A 171 -3.61 4.66 -17.52
C GLY A 171 -3.37 3.37 -16.74
N ALA A 172 -2.70 3.41 -15.57
CA ALA A 172 -2.63 2.26 -14.66
C ALA A 172 -3.86 2.21 -13.73
N ASP A 173 -4.16 1.01 -13.21
CA ASP A 173 -5.13 0.88 -12.12
C ASP A 173 -4.56 1.53 -10.86
N ARG A 174 -5.25 2.55 -10.32
CA ARG A 174 -4.80 3.37 -9.19
C ARG A 174 -5.87 3.51 -8.11
N LEU A 175 -5.42 3.80 -6.91
CA LEU A 175 -6.28 4.20 -5.82
C LEU A 175 -7.01 5.51 -6.18
N PHE A 176 -8.28 5.58 -5.85
CA PHE A 176 -9.13 6.75 -6.11
C PHE A 176 -8.81 7.98 -5.25
N ASN A 177 -7.92 7.87 -4.28
CA ASN A 177 -7.56 8.93 -3.34
C ASN A 177 -6.10 9.38 -3.47
N THR A 178 -5.41 9.04 -4.55
CA THR A 178 -4.00 9.35 -4.73
C THR A 178 -3.72 9.83 -6.15
N THR A 179 -3.23 11.06 -6.28
CA THR A 179 -2.70 11.61 -7.53
C THR A 179 -1.24 11.99 -7.32
N CYS A 180 -0.37 11.48 -8.18
CA CYS A 180 1.04 11.83 -8.19
C CYS A 180 1.34 12.68 -9.43
N LEU A 181 1.73 13.94 -9.21
CA LEU A 181 2.01 14.91 -10.25
C LEU A 181 3.50 15.13 -10.42
N ALA A 182 3.97 15.23 -11.65
CA ALA A 182 5.30 15.72 -11.99
C ALA A 182 5.18 17.09 -12.66
N LEU A 183 5.78 18.11 -12.03
CA LEU A 183 5.87 19.46 -12.55
C LEU A 183 7.27 19.69 -13.09
N PRO A 184 7.43 19.94 -14.40
CA PRO A 184 8.75 20.21 -14.97
C PRO A 184 9.27 21.56 -14.44
N GLN A 185 10.57 21.64 -14.22
CA GLN A 185 11.30 22.87 -13.85
C GLN A 185 10.91 23.52 -12.50
N ILE A 186 10.03 22.91 -11.72
CA ILE A 186 9.66 23.39 -10.39
C ILE A 186 10.16 22.40 -9.34
N ALA A 187 10.98 22.86 -8.40
CA ALA A 187 11.36 22.05 -7.27
C ALA A 187 10.14 21.72 -6.41
N SER A 188 10.00 20.47 -5.99
CA SER A 188 8.85 20.01 -5.20
C SER A 188 8.65 20.82 -3.91
N GLN A 189 9.74 21.24 -3.24
CA GLN A 189 9.66 22.12 -2.07
C GLN A 189 8.99 23.44 -2.38
N THR A 190 9.35 24.06 -3.51
CA THR A 190 8.75 25.34 -3.94
C THR A 190 7.26 25.17 -4.23
N ALA A 191 6.88 24.08 -4.90
CA ALA A 191 5.49 23.75 -5.19
C ALA A 191 4.67 23.53 -3.91
N ILE A 192 5.22 22.77 -2.95
CA ILE A 192 4.56 22.55 -1.65
C ILE A 192 4.34 23.89 -0.93
N MET A 193 5.38 24.73 -0.82
CA MET A 193 5.28 26.01 -0.11
C MET A 193 4.27 26.94 -0.76
N ALA A 194 4.22 27.00 -2.08
CA ALA A 194 3.25 27.83 -2.79
C ALA A 194 1.81 27.35 -2.55
N LEU A 195 1.57 26.05 -2.66
CA LEU A 195 0.24 25.46 -2.43
C LEU A 195 -0.20 25.56 -0.96
N ASP A 196 0.73 25.43 -0.01
CA ASP A 196 0.45 25.58 1.43
C ASP A 196 0.02 27.01 1.75
N LEU A 197 0.65 28.03 1.15
CA LEU A 197 0.24 29.42 1.29
C LEU A 197 -1.17 29.70 0.74
N ASP A 198 -1.59 28.96 -0.26
CA ASP A 198 -2.94 28.98 -0.83
C ASP A 198 -3.93 28.06 -0.07
N GLY A 199 -3.50 27.42 1.02
CA GLY A 199 -4.32 26.54 1.84
C GLY A 199 -4.52 25.13 1.27
N VAL A 200 -3.72 24.73 0.28
CA VAL A 200 -3.77 23.40 -0.36
C VAL A 200 -2.65 22.53 0.20
N MET A 201 -3.00 21.57 1.04
CA MET A 201 -2.07 20.65 1.68
C MET A 201 -1.70 19.50 0.75
N VAL A 202 -0.42 19.43 0.37
CA VAL A 202 0.13 18.37 -0.47
C VAL A 202 1.44 17.85 0.14
N SER A 203 1.90 16.70 -0.34
CA SER A 203 3.22 16.15 0.03
C SER A 203 4.08 15.94 -1.22
N ALA A 204 5.39 15.86 -1.06
CA ALA A 204 6.31 15.49 -2.12
C ALA A 204 7.11 14.24 -1.75
N GLY A 205 7.35 13.37 -2.73
CA GLY A 205 8.04 12.11 -2.53
C GLY A 205 7.30 11.20 -1.55
N SER A 206 8.04 10.40 -0.78
CA SER A 206 7.44 9.60 0.28
C SER A 206 7.11 10.47 1.48
N ALA A 207 5.82 10.64 1.78
CA ALA A 207 5.35 11.32 3.00
C ALA A 207 5.89 10.69 4.30
N CYS A 208 6.41 9.47 4.23
CA CYS A 208 7.02 8.75 5.37
C CYS A 208 8.50 9.07 5.56
N SER A 209 9.17 9.74 4.62
CA SER A 209 10.56 10.17 4.80
C SER A 209 10.61 11.45 5.63
N SER A 210 10.81 11.29 6.95
CA SER A 210 10.83 12.36 7.93
C SER A 210 11.79 13.50 7.55
N GLY A 211 11.24 14.62 7.09
CA GLY A 211 11.92 15.93 7.13
C GLY A 211 12.99 16.22 6.08
N LYS A 212 13.36 15.29 5.20
CA LYS A 212 14.27 15.56 4.07
C LYS A 212 13.56 15.24 2.76
N VAL A 213 13.35 16.24 1.93
CA VAL A 213 12.90 16.03 0.55
C VAL A 213 14.08 15.47 -0.23
N SER A 214 14.10 14.16 -0.39
CA SER A 214 15.01 13.46 -1.31
C SER A 214 14.25 13.04 -2.56
N ALA A 215 14.96 12.81 -3.66
CA ALA A 215 14.36 12.23 -4.84
C ALA A 215 13.64 10.91 -4.47
N SER A 216 12.41 10.75 -4.92
CA SER A 216 11.65 9.53 -4.65
C SER A 216 12.32 8.33 -5.31
N HIS A 217 12.64 7.31 -4.52
CA HIS A 217 13.16 6.05 -5.05
C HIS A 217 12.14 5.35 -5.96
N VAL A 218 10.84 5.56 -5.72
CA VAL A 218 9.75 5.04 -6.56
C VAL A 218 9.81 5.68 -7.94
N ILE A 219 9.84 7.01 -8.00
CA ILE A 219 9.87 7.77 -9.25
C ILE A 219 11.17 7.48 -10.01
N THR A 220 12.30 7.41 -9.32
CA THR A 220 13.60 7.03 -9.90
C THR A 220 13.56 5.62 -10.48
N ALA A 221 12.97 4.65 -9.77
CA ALA A 221 12.81 3.27 -10.26
C ALA A 221 11.87 3.17 -11.47
N MET A 222 10.97 4.15 -11.66
CA MET A 222 10.13 4.28 -12.85
C MET A 222 10.86 4.89 -14.05
N GLY A 223 12.13 5.30 -13.89
CA GLY A 223 12.92 5.93 -14.94
C GLY A 223 12.59 7.42 -15.17
N ARG A 224 12.14 8.08 -14.12
CA ARG A 224 11.75 9.50 -14.13
C ARG A 224 12.62 10.32 -13.19
#